data_b0b2f5ca024139036ae225d13d75507b
#
_entry.id   b0b2f5ca024139036ae225d13d75507b
#
_cell.length_a   1.000
_cell.length_b   1.000
_cell.length_c   1.000
_cell.angle_alpha   90.00
_cell.angle_beta   90.00
_cell.angle_gamma   90.00
#
_symmetry.space_group_name_H-M   'P 1'
#
loop_
_entity.id
_entity.type
_entity.pdbx_description
1 polymer ?
#
loop_
_entity_poly.entity_id
_entity_poly.type
_entity_poly.pdbx_seq_one_letter_code
_entity_poly.pdbx_strand_id
1 'polypeptide(L)'
;MTDIRISMNYALDALWWKLTSQPVRDLASLLTAPPLWQSGYELSVRELLGEHGFRYLLALDTDPALLTDYLAQRAPFGHRLGIYAEELLAFWFANVPHAKLHAYNLPIFSDGQTLGAADFVVSLNQQPYHIELACKYYGGDQVQNLRGLNPKDTLTDKAAKLVQQSKLLHTPQGKATLAAQGLPENPLPASIVRGIGFFPQGFHAFEPLLNPYGWRGVYIQDWAEYGFERQEARYHLLDRMAYLAPARVAETETLNETEIRRIDQGLIAVLELRPDGFWHEIERIMKAV
;
A
#
# COMPACT_ATOMS: atom_id res chain seq x y z
N MET A 1 -26.36 -14.74 16.76
CA MET A 1 -25.41 -14.54 15.67
C MET A 1 -24.61 -13.31 16.04
N THR A 2 -23.40 -13.51 16.50
CA THR A 2 -22.51 -12.43 16.96
C THR A 2 -22.04 -11.68 15.72
N ASP A 3 -22.40 -10.42 15.63
CA ASP A 3 -22.02 -9.50 14.59
C ASP A 3 -20.50 -9.36 14.62
N ILE A 4 -19.81 -10.11 13.75
CA ILE A 4 -18.37 -9.95 13.56
C ILE A 4 -18.22 -8.65 12.76
N ARG A 5 -18.15 -7.53 13.47
CA ARG A 5 -17.64 -6.29 12.87
C ARG A 5 -16.24 -6.60 12.37
N ILE A 6 -16.10 -6.78 11.06
CA ILE A 6 -14.79 -6.78 10.40
C ILE A 6 -14.33 -5.32 10.41
N SER A 7 -13.95 -4.84 11.60
CA SER A 7 -13.16 -3.61 11.71
C SER A 7 -11.87 -3.80 10.93
N MET A 8 -11.27 -2.72 10.46
CA MET A 8 -9.93 -2.73 9.88
C MET A 8 -9.04 -3.66 10.71
N ASN A 9 -8.29 -4.50 10.06
CA ASN A 9 -7.75 -5.71 10.66
C ASN A 9 -6.60 -5.41 11.62
N TYR A 10 -6.93 -5.09 12.86
CA TYR A 10 -6.01 -4.76 13.96
C TYR A 10 -5.16 -5.93 14.45
N ALA A 11 -5.35 -7.13 13.97
CA ALA A 11 -4.40 -8.19 14.23
C ALA A 11 -2.99 -7.81 13.70
N LEU A 12 -2.92 -6.99 12.65
CA LEU A 12 -1.68 -6.41 12.16
C LEU A 12 -1.21 -5.20 12.96
N ASP A 13 -2.08 -4.51 13.63
CA ASP A 13 -1.77 -3.39 14.53
C ASP A 13 -0.81 -3.81 15.66
N ALA A 14 -0.90 -5.04 16.14
CA ALA A 14 0.01 -5.57 17.16
C ALA A 14 1.48 -5.60 16.70
N LEU A 15 1.74 -5.76 15.38
CA LEU A 15 3.09 -5.67 14.81
C LEU A 15 3.52 -4.23 14.63
N TRP A 16 2.68 -3.40 14.01
CA TRP A 16 3.03 -2.02 13.68
C TRP A 16 3.02 -1.10 14.88
N TRP A 17 2.33 -1.48 15.94
CA TRP A 17 2.35 -0.78 17.20
C TRP A 17 3.78 -0.61 17.74
N LYS A 18 4.65 -1.63 17.56
CA LYS A 18 6.04 -1.56 18.05
C LYS A 18 6.95 -0.73 17.15
N LEU A 19 6.58 -0.55 15.88
CA LEU A 19 7.35 0.23 14.94
C LEU A 19 7.05 1.72 15.13
N THR A 20 8.10 2.53 15.23
CA THR A 20 8.01 3.96 15.52
C THR A 20 8.47 4.84 14.36
N SER A 21 9.44 4.39 13.57
CA SER A 21 9.94 5.09 12.40
C SER A 21 8.92 5.02 11.25
N GLN A 22 8.45 6.15 10.75
CA GLN A 22 7.44 6.19 9.68
C GLN A 22 7.87 5.43 8.43
N PRO A 23 9.08 5.57 7.87
CA PRO A 23 9.50 4.79 6.71
C PRO A 23 9.50 3.27 6.96
N VAL A 24 9.84 2.83 8.17
CA VAL A 24 9.81 1.41 8.53
C VAL A 24 8.38 0.91 8.67
N ARG A 25 7.46 1.71 9.21
CA ARG A 25 6.03 1.42 9.27
C ARG A 25 5.44 1.28 7.87
N ASP A 26 5.80 2.19 6.95
CA ASP A 26 5.37 2.17 5.56
C ASP A 26 5.87 0.92 4.82
N LEU A 27 7.15 0.59 5.01
CA LEU A 27 7.74 -0.63 4.47
C LEU A 27 7.06 -1.89 5.05
N ALA A 28 6.84 -1.94 6.35
CA ALA A 28 6.13 -3.05 6.99
C ALA A 28 4.71 -3.21 6.43
N SER A 29 4.00 -2.11 6.17
CA SER A 29 2.69 -2.11 5.53
C SER A 29 2.75 -2.70 4.11
N LEU A 30 3.72 -2.27 3.29
CA LEU A 30 3.91 -2.83 1.95
C LEU A 30 4.16 -4.34 1.96
N LEU A 31 4.87 -4.85 2.97
CA LEU A 31 5.22 -6.26 3.07
C LEU A 31 4.10 -7.13 3.65
N THR A 32 3.23 -6.56 4.52
CA THR A 32 2.33 -7.37 5.36
C THR A 32 0.85 -7.04 5.21
N ALA A 33 0.49 -5.86 4.70
CA ALA A 33 -0.92 -5.51 4.51
C ALA A 33 -1.62 -6.47 3.52
N PRO A 34 -2.90 -6.79 3.73
CA PRO A 34 -3.64 -7.60 2.79
C PRO A 34 -3.80 -6.86 1.45
N PRO A 35 -3.84 -7.58 0.32
CA PRO A 35 -4.10 -6.96 -0.97
C PRO A 35 -5.51 -6.35 -1.01
N LEU A 36 -5.66 -5.22 -1.69
CA LEU A 36 -6.97 -4.58 -1.87
C LEU A 36 -7.90 -5.41 -2.77
N TRP A 37 -7.34 -5.95 -3.87
CA TRP A 37 -8.05 -6.84 -4.78
C TRP A 37 -7.21 -8.08 -5.11
N GLN A 38 -7.86 -9.11 -5.64
CA GLN A 38 -7.21 -10.34 -6.05
C GLN A 38 -6.75 -10.22 -7.51
N SER A 39 -5.44 -10.16 -7.72
CA SER A 39 -4.82 -10.13 -9.05
C SER A 39 -4.62 -11.52 -9.65
N GLY A 40 -4.55 -12.55 -8.79
CA GLY A 40 -4.17 -13.91 -9.12
C GLY A 40 -2.65 -14.15 -9.15
N TYR A 41 -1.85 -13.13 -8.81
CA TYR A 41 -0.39 -13.17 -8.80
C TYR A 41 0.20 -12.67 -7.47
N GLU A 42 -0.60 -12.61 -6.40
CA GLU A 42 -0.17 -12.05 -5.11
C GLU A 42 0.97 -12.86 -4.49
N LEU A 43 2.04 -12.15 -4.11
CA LEU A 43 3.06 -12.72 -3.23
C LEU A 43 2.52 -12.80 -1.79
N SER A 44 2.75 -13.92 -1.15
CA SER A 44 2.40 -14.09 0.24
C SER A 44 3.32 -13.27 1.15
N VAL A 45 2.82 -12.92 2.34
CA VAL A 45 3.61 -12.26 3.39
C VAL A 45 4.88 -13.09 3.73
N ARG A 46 4.78 -14.42 3.68
CA ARG A 46 5.89 -15.31 3.94
C ARG A 46 6.99 -15.20 2.88
N GLU A 47 6.63 -15.10 1.60
CA GLU A 47 7.59 -14.90 0.50
C GLU A 47 8.28 -13.55 0.61
N LEU A 48 7.51 -12.49 0.93
CA LEU A 48 8.05 -11.14 1.05
C LEU A 48 8.96 -10.96 2.26
N LEU A 49 8.62 -11.51 3.42
CA LEU A 49 9.39 -11.38 4.65
C LEU A 49 10.52 -12.41 4.78
N GLY A 50 10.39 -13.58 4.15
CA GLY A 50 11.28 -14.69 4.44
C GLY A 50 11.20 -15.13 5.92
N GLU A 51 12.19 -15.88 6.38
CA GLU A 51 12.20 -16.40 7.76
C GLU A 51 12.51 -15.34 8.82
N HIS A 52 13.21 -14.28 8.46
CA HIS A 52 13.75 -13.30 9.41
C HIS A 52 13.23 -11.87 9.20
N GLY A 53 12.29 -11.65 8.28
CA GLY A 53 11.84 -10.31 7.91
C GLY A 53 11.31 -9.47 9.07
N PHE A 54 10.59 -10.06 10.01
CA PHE A 54 10.13 -9.34 11.21
C PHE A 54 11.28 -8.86 12.09
N ARG A 55 12.29 -9.70 12.30
CA ARG A 55 13.48 -9.32 13.08
C ARG A 55 14.25 -8.20 12.39
N TYR A 56 14.32 -8.28 11.05
CA TYR A 56 14.98 -7.24 10.26
C TYR A 56 14.22 -5.91 10.35
N LEU A 57 12.88 -5.91 10.25
CA LEU A 57 12.08 -4.70 10.43
C LEU A 57 12.24 -4.09 11.82
N LEU A 58 12.26 -4.89 12.88
CA LEU A 58 12.48 -4.42 14.25
C LEU A 58 13.89 -3.83 14.43
N ALA A 59 14.91 -4.46 13.86
CA ALA A 59 16.29 -3.93 13.89
C ALA A 59 16.37 -2.61 13.12
N LEU A 60 15.74 -2.54 11.95
CA LEU A 60 15.69 -1.34 11.12
C LEU A 60 14.91 -0.20 11.82
N ASP A 61 13.89 -0.50 12.62
CA ASP A 61 13.16 0.51 13.40
C ASP A 61 14.00 1.04 14.57
N THR A 62 14.84 0.19 15.15
CA THR A 62 15.77 0.58 16.22
C THR A 62 16.88 1.52 15.71
N ASP A 63 17.36 1.28 14.49
CA ASP A 63 18.31 2.14 13.80
C ASP A 63 17.87 2.35 12.34
N PRO A 64 17.01 3.35 12.07
CA PRO A 64 16.46 3.59 10.75
C PRO A 64 17.40 4.33 9.79
N ALA A 65 18.61 4.69 10.21
CA ALA A 65 19.53 5.50 9.42
C ALA A 65 19.78 4.95 8.02
N LEU A 66 20.00 3.64 7.89
CA LEU A 66 20.23 2.99 6.60
C LEU A 66 19.09 3.23 5.60
N LEU A 67 17.83 3.12 6.06
CA LEU A 67 16.66 3.36 5.21
C LEU A 67 16.43 4.85 4.96
N THR A 68 16.54 5.67 6.00
CA THR A 68 16.30 7.11 5.88
C THR A 68 17.32 7.80 4.99
N ASP A 69 18.59 7.44 5.08
CA ASP A 69 19.64 7.95 4.20
C ASP A 69 19.46 7.49 2.75
N TYR A 70 19.07 6.23 2.55
CA TYR A 70 18.72 5.71 1.23
C TYR A 70 17.59 6.53 0.59
N LEU A 71 16.52 6.80 1.33
CA LEU A 71 15.39 7.59 0.84
C LEU A 71 15.74 9.05 0.62
N ALA A 72 16.56 9.65 1.51
CA ALA A 72 16.99 11.04 1.39
C ALA A 72 17.78 11.30 0.11
N GLN A 73 18.60 10.34 -0.34
CA GLN A 73 19.36 10.44 -1.59
C GLN A 73 18.45 10.41 -2.84
N ARG A 74 17.21 9.95 -2.72
CA ARG A 74 16.24 9.79 -3.81
C ARG A 74 15.10 10.80 -3.77
N ALA A 75 14.98 11.51 -2.65
CA ALA A 75 14.01 12.60 -2.49
C ALA A 75 14.38 13.81 -3.40
N PRO A 76 13.40 14.67 -3.76
CA PRO A 76 12.01 14.64 -3.29
C PRO A 76 11.12 13.71 -4.14
N PHE A 77 10.22 12.98 -3.48
CA PHE A 77 9.22 12.14 -4.16
C PHE A 77 8.03 12.96 -4.68
N GLY A 78 7.90 14.22 -4.25
CA GLY A 78 6.74 15.04 -4.49
C GLY A 78 5.47 14.37 -3.92
N HIS A 79 4.37 14.45 -4.64
CA HIS A 79 3.11 13.77 -4.24
C HIS A 79 2.96 12.38 -4.90
N ARG A 80 4.06 11.74 -5.30
CA ARG A 80 4.06 10.47 -6.03
C ARG A 80 4.29 9.28 -5.09
N LEU A 81 3.23 8.94 -4.35
CA LEU A 81 3.25 7.82 -3.40
C LEU A 81 3.76 6.50 -4.03
N GLY A 82 3.43 6.23 -5.31
CA GLY A 82 3.90 5.03 -6.00
C GLY A 82 5.43 4.95 -6.05
N ILE A 83 6.11 6.04 -6.41
CA ILE A 83 7.57 6.08 -6.47
C ILE A 83 8.19 5.86 -5.08
N TYR A 84 7.63 6.48 -4.04
CA TYR A 84 8.09 6.26 -2.67
C TYR A 84 7.93 4.78 -2.25
N ALA A 85 6.79 4.18 -2.56
CA ALA A 85 6.53 2.78 -2.26
C ALA A 85 7.48 1.83 -3.04
N GLU A 86 7.77 2.15 -4.31
CA GLU A 86 8.74 1.44 -5.12
C GLU A 86 10.15 1.52 -4.51
N GLU A 87 10.59 2.70 -4.06
CA GLU A 87 11.91 2.86 -3.42
C GLU A 87 12.01 2.11 -2.09
N LEU A 88 10.94 2.07 -1.29
CA LEU A 88 10.90 1.25 -0.07
C LEU A 88 11.10 -0.24 -0.38
N LEU A 89 10.43 -0.77 -1.41
CA LEU A 89 10.59 -2.16 -1.83
C LEU A 89 11.95 -2.43 -2.50
N ALA A 90 12.46 -1.50 -3.29
CA ALA A 90 13.81 -1.61 -3.86
C ALA A 90 14.88 -1.71 -2.76
N PHE A 91 14.75 -0.87 -1.72
CA PHE A 91 15.60 -0.97 -0.53
C PHE A 91 15.49 -2.35 0.12
N TRP A 92 14.26 -2.82 0.35
CA TRP A 92 14.01 -4.12 0.96
C TRP A 92 14.68 -5.25 0.17
N PHE A 93 14.38 -5.36 -1.11
CA PHE A 93 14.92 -6.43 -1.95
C PHE A 93 16.45 -6.39 -2.15
N ALA A 94 17.05 -5.23 -1.99
CA ALA A 94 18.50 -5.08 -2.05
C ALA A 94 19.23 -5.46 -0.75
N ASN A 95 18.54 -5.43 0.40
CA ASN A 95 19.21 -5.54 1.71
C ASN A 95 18.85 -6.80 2.50
N VAL A 96 17.78 -7.54 2.15
CA VAL A 96 17.41 -8.74 2.89
C VAL A 96 18.07 -10.00 2.33
N PRO A 97 18.53 -10.95 3.17
CA PRO A 97 19.32 -12.09 2.73
C PRO A 97 18.61 -13.06 1.78
N HIS A 98 17.29 -13.16 1.85
CA HIS A 98 16.48 -14.08 1.03
C HIS A 98 16.09 -13.50 -0.32
N ALA A 99 16.37 -12.21 -0.56
CA ALA A 99 16.06 -11.55 -1.82
C ALA A 99 17.34 -11.13 -2.56
N LYS A 100 17.21 -11.02 -3.89
CA LYS A 100 18.20 -10.42 -4.76
C LYS A 100 17.51 -9.56 -5.79
N LEU A 101 17.66 -8.24 -5.68
CA LEU A 101 17.18 -7.30 -6.68
C LEU A 101 18.08 -7.40 -7.93
N HIS A 102 17.49 -7.78 -9.07
CA HIS A 102 18.20 -7.89 -10.34
C HIS A 102 18.01 -6.62 -11.20
N ALA A 103 16.78 -6.12 -11.26
CA ALA A 103 16.44 -4.87 -11.95
C ALA A 103 15.28 -4.17 -11.27
N TYR A 104 15.26 -2.85 -11.40
CA TYR A 104 14.23 -1.96 -10.88
C TYR A 104 13.85 -0.97 -11.99
N ASN A 105 12.52 -0.78 -12.18
CA ASN A 105 11.95 0.09 -13.21
C ASN A 105 12.54 -0.19 -14.61
N LEU A 106 12.51 -1.49 -15.02
CA LEU A 106 13.11 -1.97 -16.25
C LEU A 106 12.25 -1.62 -17.46
N PRO A 107 12.66 -0.67 -18.33
CA PRO A 107 11.89 -0.30 -19.52
C PRO A 107 11.97 -1.38 -20.61
N ILE A 108 10.84 -1.65 -21.25
CA ILE A 108 10.73 -2.56 -22.40
C ILE A 108 10.38 -1.75 -23.63
N PHE A 109 11.16 -1.93 -24.68
CA PHE A 109 11.01 -1.20 -25.95
C PHE A 109 10.59 -2.12 -27.10
N SER A 110 9.85 -1.57 -28.06
CA SER A 110 9.62 -2.14 -29.38
C SER A 110 9.72 -1.01 -30.40
N ASP A 111 10.52 -1.22 -31.45
CA ASP A 111 10.66 -0.27 -32.56
C ASP A 111 10.91 1.18 -32.12
N GLY A 112 11.72 1.34 -31.07
CA GLY A 112 12.08 2.65 -30.51
C GLY A 112 11.00 3.28 -29.61
N GLN A 113 9.88 2.60 -29.38
CA GLN A 113 8.81 3.06 -28.48
C GLN A 113 8.82 2.26 -27.19
N THR A 114 8.53 2.90 -26.06
CA THR A 114 8.37 2.25 -24.77
C THR A 114 7.02 1.55 -24.72
N LEU A 115 7.03 0.21 -24.59
CA LEU A 115 5.82 -0.59 -24.35
C LEU A 115 5.34 -0.50 -22.90
N GLY A 116 6.27 -0.32 -21.97
CA GLY A 116 6.03 -0.25 -20.54
C GLY A 116 7.33 -0.42 -19.78
N ALA A 117 7.24 -0.51 -18.46
CA ALA A 117 8.36 -0.87 -17.60
C ALA A 117 7.91 -1.94 -16.62
N ALA A 118 8.80 -2.88 -16.29
CA ALA A 118 8.59 -3.82 -15.20
C ALA A 118 9.08 -3.17 -13.91
N ASP A 119 8.24 -3.12 -12.87
CA ASP A 119 8.60 -2.46 -11.62
C ASP A 119 9.83 -3.12 -10.99
N PHE A 120 9.82 -4.47 -10.86
CA PHE A 120 10.94 -5.20 -10.29
C PHE A 120 11.20 -6.54 -10.96
N VAL A 121 12.48 -6.90 -11.10
CA VAL A 121 12.94 -8.28 -11.33
C VAL A 121 13.74 -8.70 -10.10
N VAL A 122 13.21 -9.66 -9.32
CA VAL A 122 13.74 -10.04 -8.01
C VAL A 122 13.76 -11.56 -7.88
N SER A 123 14.82 -12.13 -7.31
CA SER A 123 14.75 -13.49 -6.79
C SER A 123 14.39 -13.47 -5.31
N LEU A 124 13.38 -14.24 -4.92
CA LEU A 124 13.03 -14.54 -3.53
C LEU A 124 13.31 -16.03 -3.28
N ASN A 125 14.17 -16.34 -2.31
CA ASN A 125 14.63 -17.70 -2.05
C ASN A 125 15.08 -18.43 -3.34
N GLN A 126 15.83 -17.75 -4.20
CA GLN A 126 16.36 -18.19 -5.50
C GLN A 126 15.32 -18.32 -6.63
N GLN A 127 14.02 -18.20 -6.35
CA GLN A 127 12.99 -18.16 -7.38
C GLN A 127 12.89 -16.75 -7.98
N PRO A 128 13.11 -16.55 -9.30
CA PRO A 128 12.95 -15.25 -9.93
C PRO A 128 11.48 -14.89 -10.16
N TYR A 129 11.16 -13.64 -9.88
CA TYR A 129 9.84 -13.02 -10.06
C TYR A 129 9.93 -11.72 -10.84
N HIS A 130 8.93 -11.47 -11.66
CA HIS A 130 8.55 -10.15 -12.15
C HIS A 130 7.45 -9.62 -11.25
N ILE A 131 7.75 -8.62 -10.44
CA ILE A 131 6.82 -8.08 -9.44
C ILE A 131 6.32 -6.72 -9.91
N GLU A 132 4.98 -6.57 -9.98
CA GLU A 132 4.29 -5.30 -10.21
C GLU A 132 3.68 -4.77 -8.92
N LEU A 133 3.87 -3.47 -8.66
CA LEU A 133 3.36 -2.80 -7.45
C LEU A 133 2.14 -1.95 -7.76
N ALA A 134 1.13 -2.04 -6.91
CA ALA A 134 -0.02 -1.13 -6.93
C ALA A 134 -0.40 -0.71 -5.51
N CYS A 135 -0.26 0.59 -5.21
CA CYS A 135 -0.76 1.21 -3.98
C CYS A 135 -1.95 2.09 -4.33
N LYS A 136 -3.17 1.71 -3.93
CA LYS A 136 -4.40 2.35 -4.37
C LYS A 136 -5.43 2.50 -3.26
N TYR A 137 -6.14 3.62 -3.31
CA TYR A 137 -7.15 4.05 -2.35
C TYR A 137 -8.40 4.43 -3.13
N TYR A 138 -9.42 3.57 -3.09
CA TYR A 138 -10.61 3.71 -3.92
C TYR A 138 -11.86 3.75 -3.06
N GLY A 139 -12.75 4.71 -3.31
CA GLY A 139 -14.02 4.85 -2.62
C GLY A 139 -15.20 4.96 -3.57
N GLY A 140 -16.38 4.60 -3.08
CA GLY A 140 -17.63 4.69 -3.80
C GLY A 140 -18.74 3.92 -3.11
N ASP A 141 -19.95 4.08 -3.62
CA ASP A 141 -21.16 3.43 -3.15
C ASP A 141 -21.36 2.02 -3.74
N GLN A 142 -20.67 1.73 -4.85
CA GLN A 142 -20.71 0.45 -5.56
C GLN A 142 -19.31 0.06 -6.03
N VAL A 143 -19.00 -1.22 -6.01
CA VAL A 143 -17.69 -1.74 -6.39
C VAL A 143 -17.32 -1.42 -7.84
N GLN A 144 -18.30 -1.44 -8.75
CA GLN A 144 -18.08 -1.10 -10.15
C GLN A 144 -17.67 0.38 -10.35
N ASN A 145 -17.95 1.22 -9.38
CA ASN A 145 -17.71 2.65 -9.40
C ASN A 145 -16.60 3.12 -8.44
N LEU A 146 -15.81 2.19 -7.88
CA LEU A 146 -14.72 2.56 -6.99
C LEU A 146 -13.65 3.40 -7.69
N ARG A 147 -13.46 4.62 -7.19
CA ARG A 147 -12.54 5.63 -7.76
C ARG A 147 -11.60 6.17 -6.70
N GLY A 148 -10.43 6.61 -7.13
CA GLY A 148 -9.53 7.39 -6.30
C GLY A 148 -10.08 8.80 -6.03
N LEU A 149 -9.38 9.57 -5.20
CA LEU A 149 -9.65 11.02 -5.06
C LEU A 149 -9.53 11.75 -6.42
N ASN A 150 -8.79 11.18 -7.38
CA ASN A 150 -8.90 11.54 -8.79
C ASN A 150 -9.95 10.63 -9.44
N PRO A 151 -11.11 11.16 -9.90
CA PRO A 151 -12.22 10.36 -10.45
C PRO A 151 -11.87 9.56 -11.71
N LYS A 152 -10.77 9.91 -12.40
CA LYS A 152 -10.27 9.19 -13.59
C LYS A 152 -9.52 7.91 -13.24
N ASP A 153 -9.12 7.72 -11.99
CA ASP A 153 -8.40 6.53 -11.50
C ASP A 153 -9.42 5.54 -10.95
N THR A 154 -9.72 4.48 -11.69
CA THR A 154 -10.73 3.47 -11.30
C THR A 154 -10.08 2.16 -10.89
N LEU A 155 -10.74 1.41 -9.99
CA LEU A 155 -10.29 0.07 -9.58
C LEU A 155 -10.23 -0.89 -10.76
N THR A 156 -11.29 -0.92 -11.58
CA THR A 156 -11.41 -1.86 -12.70
C THR A 156 -10.30 -1.68 -13.73
N ASP A 157 -10.03 -0.42 -14.13
CA ASP A 157 -8.97 -0.13 -15.10
C ASP A 157 -7.59 -0.47 -14.54
N LYS A 158 -7.35 -0.17 -13.26
CA LYS A 158 -6.05 -0.48 -12.64
C LYS A 158 -5.84 -1.98 -12.47
N ALA A 159 -6.86 -2.72 -12.08
CA ALA A 159 -6.78 -4.18 -11.98
C ALA A 159 -6.50 -4.84 -13.34
N ALA A 160 -7.22 -4.41 -14.39
CA ALA A 160 -6.98 -4.89 -15.76
C ALA A 160 -5.56 -4.56 -16.25
N LYS A 161 -5.10 -3.32 -15.99
CA LYS A 161 -3.75 -2.89 -16.35
C LYS A 161 -2.67 -3.72 -15.64
N LEU A 162 -2.83 -4.02 -14.35
CA LEU A 162 -1.88 -4.83 -13.58
C LEU A 162 -1.69 -6.22 -14.21
N VAL A 163 -2.79 -6.88 -14.62
CA VAL A 163 -2.74 -8.18 -15.32
C VAL A 163 -1.98 -8.09 -16.65
N GLN A 164 -2.10 -6.99 -17.39
CA GLN A 164 -1.35 -6.77 -18.61
C GLN A 164 0.15 -6.52 -18.32
N GLN A 165 0.45 -5.71 -17.33
CA GLN A 165 1.82 -5.41 -16.91
C GLN A 165 2.54 -6.68 -16.42
N SER A 166 1.89 -7.53 -15.63
CA SER A 166 2.46 -8.80 -15.13
C SER A 166 2.92 -9.75 -16.24
N LYS A 167 2.42 -9.59 -17.47
CA LYS A 167 2.82 -10.39 -18.63
C LYS A 167 3.92 -9.75 -19.49
N LEU A 168 4.34 -8.53 -19.17
CA LEU A 168 5.23 -7.74 -20.02
C LEU A 168 6.55 -8.44 -20.31
N LEU A 169 7.18 -9.06 -19.32
CA LEU A 169 8.44 -9.79 -19.48
C LEU A 169 8.30 -11.14 -20.20
N HIS A 170 7.09 -11.65 -20.38
CA HIS A 170 6.81 -12.86 -21.16
C HIS A 170 6.60 -12.60 -22.65
N THR A 171 6.50 -11.32 -23.06
CA THR A 171 6.46 -10.93 -24.49
C THR A 171 7.80 -11.20 -25.17
N PRO A 172 7.86 -11.30 -26.51
CA PRO A 172 9.12 -11.41 -27.24
C PRO A 172 10.12 -10.29 -26.88
N GLN A 173 9.64 -9.06 -26.76
CA GLN A 173 10.43 -7.86 -26.41
C GLN A 173 10.95 -7.96 -24.97
N GLY A 174 10.08 -8.36 -24.03
CA GLY A 174 10.46 -8.56 -22.63
C GLY A 174 11.56 -9.62 -22.49
N LYS A 175 11.41 -10.77 -23.15
CA LYS A 175 12.43 -11.83 -23.17
C LYS A 175 13.75 -11.38 -23.80
N ALA A 176 13.68 -10.64 -24.90
CA ALA A 176 14.88 -10.06 -25.52
C ALA A 176 15.59 -9.08 -24.57
N THR A 177 14.85 -8.25 -23.85
CA THR A 177 15.39 -7.33 -22.84
C THR A 177 16.08 -8.07 -21.69
N LEU A 178 15.45 -9.11 -21.16
CA LEU A 178 16.05 -9.94 -20.11
C LEU A 178 17.37 -10.57 -20.56
N ALA A 179 17.37 -11.19 -21.75
CA ALA A 179 18.58 -11.81 -22.33
C ALA A 179 19.69 -10.79 -22.59
N ALA A 180 19.36 -9.60 -23.15
CA ALA A 180 20.35 -8.57 -23.45
C ALA A 180 21.02 -8.00 -22.19
N GLN A 181 20.34 -8.02 -21.04
CA GLN A 181 20.87 -7.55 -19.75
C GLN A 181 21.39 -8.65 -18.84
N GLY A 182 21.41 -9.91 -19.29
CA GLY A 182 21.86 -11.03 -18.46
C GLY A 182 21.00 -11.26 -17.21
N LEU A 183 19.71 -10.90 -17.29
CA LEU A 183 18.74 -11.04 -16.19
C LEU A 183 18.15 -12.47 -16.19
N PRO A 184 17.55 -12.91 -15.05
CA PRO A 184 16.94 -14.23 -14.97
C PRO A 184 15.90 -14.46 -16.08
N GLU A 185 15.98 -15.61 -16.74
CA GLU A 185 15.03 -16.01 -17.78
C GLU A 185 13.69 -16.43 -17.15
N ASN A 186 12.58 -16.08 -17.81
CA ASN A 186 11.24 -16.50 -17.45
C ASN A 186 10.86 -16.27 -15.96
N PRO A 187 11.04 -15.05 -15.39
CA PRO A 187 10.62 -14.77 -14.03
C PRO A 187 9.11 -14.97 -13.88
N LEU A 188 8.67 -15.59 -12.78
CA LEU A 188 7.24 -15.78 -12.54
C LEU A 188 6.54 -14.42 -12.36
N PRO A 189 5.36 -14.23 -12.98
CA PRO A 189 4.58 -13.02 -12.75
C PRO A 189 4.12 -12.96 -11.29
N ALA A 190 4.29 -11.81 -10.67
CA ALA A 190 3.89 -11.59 -9.29
C ALA A 190 3.37 -10.14 -9.08
N SER A 191 2.66 -9.92 -8.01
CA SER A 191 2.17 -8.59 -7.67
C SER A 191 2.20 -8.32 -6.16
N ILE A 192 2.35 -7.04 -5.82
CA ILE A 192 2.15 -6.47 -4.50
C ILE A 192 1.05 -5.42 -4.62
N VAL A 193 -0.17 -5.80 -4.26
CA VAL A 193 -1.33 -4.90 -4.28
C VAL A 193 -1.60 -4.43 -2.87
N ARG A 194 -1.59 -3.12 -2.62
CA ARG A 194 -1.84 -2.54 -1.30
C ARG A 194 -2.84 -1.41 -1.39
N GLY A 195 -3.51 -1.12 -0.29
CA GLY A 195 -4.44 -0.01 -0.20
C GLY A 195 -5.72 -0.34 0.55
N ILE A 196 -6.70 0.56 0.42
CA ILE A 196 -7.96 0.52 1.17
C ILE A 196 -9.11 0.74 0.21
N GLY A 197 -10.17 -0.08 0.35
CA GLY A 197 -11.47 0.15 -0.26
C GLY A 197 -12.40 0.90 0.69
N PHE A 198 -12.95 2.03 0.27
CA PHE A 198 -13.82 2.85 1.08
C PHE A 198 -15.27 2.73 0.61
N PHE A 199 -16.18 2.50 1.55
CA PHE A 199 -17.59 2.27 1.28
C PHE A 199 -18.45 3.09 2.25
N PRO A 200 -19.71 3.37 1.92
CA PRO A 200 -20.62 3.98 2.88
C PRO A 200 -20.67 3.21 4.20
N GLN A 201 -20.89 3.91 5.29
CA GLN A 201 -20.96 3.30 6.62
C GLN A 201 -22.06 2.22 6.63
N GLY A 202 -21.74 1.04 7.16
CA GLY A 202 -22.66 -0.10 7.16
C GLY A 202 -22.76 -0.90 5.86
N PHE A 203 -21.94 -0.61 4.85
CA PHE A 203 -21.88 -1.39 3.62
C PHE A 203 -21.23 -2.77 3.85
N HIS A 204 -21.93 -3.85 3.50
CA HIS A 204 -21.51 -5.23 3.77
C HIS A 204 -21.46 -6.13 2.51
N ALA A 205 -21.60 -5.59 1.30
CA ALA A 205 -21.58 -6.40 0.11
C ALA A 205 -20.20 -7.05 -0.12
N PHE A 206 -20.23 -8.33 -0.48
CA PHE A 206 -19.06 -9.07 -0.97
C PHE A 206 -19.00 -8.92 -2.50
N GLU A 207 -17.83 -8.58 -3.01
CA GLU A 207 -17.61 -8.42 -4.44
C GLU A 207 -16.42 -9.27 -4.89
N PRO A 208 -16.57 -10.07 -5.96
CA PRO A 208 -15.54 -11.04 -6.36
C PRO A 208 -14.18 -10.46 -6.69
N LEU A 209 -14.11 -9.21 -7.16
CA LEU A 209 -12.84 -8.54 -7.48
C LEU A 209 -12.07 -8.15 -6.22
N LEU A 210 -12.77 -7.75 -5.16
CA LEU A 210 -12.15 -7.30 -3.93
C LEU A 210 -11.69 -8.47 -3.07
N ASN A 211 -10.58 -8.29 -2.40
CA ASN A 211 -10.17 -9.22 -1.36
C ASN A 211 -11.11 -9.08 -0.15
N PRO A 212 -11.81 -10.16 0.28
CA PRO A 212 -12.71 -10.09 1.43
C PRO A 212 -12.00 -9.73 2.75
N TYR A 213 -10.69 -9.96 2.82
CA TYR A 213 -9.82 -9.62 3.96
C TYR A 213 -9.05 -8.32 3.76
N GLY A 214 -9.28 -7.62 2.64
CA GLY A 214 -8.69 -6.31 2.36
C GLY A 214 -9.13 -5.26 3.37
N TRP A 215 -8.28 -4.27 3.58
CA TRP A 215 -8.64 -3.15 4.45
C TRP A 215 -9.81 -2.36 3.89
N ARG A 216 -10.70 -1.95 4.78
CA ARG A 216 -11.88 -1.16 4.47
C ARG A 216 -11.88 0.11 5.29
N GLY A 217 -12.32 1.21 4.67
CA GLY A 217 -12.60 2.48 5.32
C GLY A 217 -13.99 2.97 4.98
N VAL A 218 -14.35 4.15 5.48
CA VAL A 218 -15.64 4.80 5.26
C VAL A 218 -15.51 5.79 4.10
N TYR A 219 -16.43 5.72 3.14
CA TYR A 219 -16.59 6.68 2.05
C TYR A 219 -17.70 7.66 2.38
N ILE A 220 -17.42 8.95 2.25
CA ILE A 220 -18.43 10.02 2.40
C ILE A 220 -18.22 11.10 1.35
N GLN A 221 -19.33 11.72 0.95
CA GLN A 221 -19.34 12.96 0.15
C GLN A 221 -19.74 14.16 1.02
N ASP A 222 -20.54 13.92 2.06
CA ASP A 222 -20.90 14.93 3.06
C ASP A 222 -20.59 14.42 4.47
N TRP A 223 -20.17 15.30 5.36
CA TRP A 223 -19.92 14.95 6.77
C TRP A 223 -21.17 14.52 7.52
N ALA A 224 -22.37 14.85 7.02
CA ALA A 224 -23.63 14.36 7.57
C ALA A 224 -23.81 12.84 7.40
N GLU A 225 -23.08 12.22 6.46
CA GLU A 225 -23.09 10.77 6.21
C GLU A 225 -22.24 9.99 7.22
N TYR A 226 -21.37 10.69 7.99
CA TYR A 226 -20.51 10.05 8.98
C TYR A 226 -21.06 10.18 10.40
N GLY A 227 -21.31 9.02 11.03
CA GLY A 227 -21.72 8.97 12.44
C GLY A 227 -20.51 9.15 13.37
N PHE A 228 -20.44 10.30 14.04
CA PHE A 228 -19.42 10.60 15.05
C PHE A 228 -19.76 9.93 16.39
N GLU A 229 -19.79 8.58 16.41
CA GLU A 229 -20.24 7.81 17.57
C GLU A 229 -19.21 7.76 18.71
N ARG A 230 -17.94 8.05 18.42
CA ARG A 230 -16.82 7.92 19.39
C ARG A 230 -16.51 9.26 20.04
N GLN A 231 -16.95 9.49 21.25
CA GLN A 231 -16.81 10.77 21.97
C GLN A 231 -15.37 11.22 22.20
N GLU A 232 -14.41 10.27 22.31
CA GLU A 232 -12.99 10.57 22.58
C GLU A 232 -12.10 10.47 21.31
N ALA A 233 -12.68 10.19 20.16
CA ALA A 233 -11.91 10.09 18.93
C ALA A 233 -11.30 11.45 18.55
N ARG A 234 -10.09 11.39 18.00
CA ARG A 234 -9.44 12.47 17.30
C ARG A 234 -9.30 12.11 15.82
N TYR A 235 -8.96 13.08 15.02
CA TYR A 235 -8.85 12.94 13.58
C TYR A 235 -7.52 13.49 13.12
N HIS A 236 -7.02 13.00 11.99
CA HIS A 236 -5.83 13.55 11.35
C HIS A 236 -6.01 13.50 9.84
N LEU A 237 -5.80 14.63 9.18
CA LEU A 237 -5.77 14.69 7.72
C LEU A 237 -4.41 14.16 7.24
N LEU A 238 -4.44 13.05 6.52
CA LEU A 238 -3.23 12.41 6.04
C LEU A 238 -2.63 13.16 4.86
N ASP A 239 -1.34 13.46 4.94
CA ASP A 239 -0.56 13.77 3.75
C ASP A 239 -0.50 12.57 2.83
N ARG A 240 -0.44 12.82 1.51
CA ARG A 240 -0.44 11.75 0.51
C ARG A 240 0.68 10.74 0.71
N MET A 241 1.82 11.18 1.23
CA MET A 241 2.97 10.30 1.50
C MET A 241 2.76 9.41 2.73
N ALA A 242 1.79 9.75 3.60
CA ALA A 242 1.46 9.00 4.81
C ALA A 242 0.33 7.95 4.61
N TYR A 243 -0.05 7.64 3.36
CA TYR A 243 -1.17 6.74 3.11
C TYR A 243 -0.85 5.26 3.35
N LEU A 244 0.43 4.86 3.29
CA LEU A 244 0.83 3.44 3.27
C LEU A 244 0.55 2.71 4.58
N ALA A 245 0.98 3.27 5.70
CA ALA A 245 0.76 2.70 7.02
C ALA A 245 -0.42 3.36 7.76
N PRO A 246 -1.03 2.69 8.74
CA PRO A 246 -1.92 3.36 9.68
C PRO A 246 -1.23 4.51 10.40
N ALA A 247 -1.92 5.63 10.61
CA ALA A 247 -1.35 6.80 11.26
C ALA A 247 -0.96 6.52 12.72
N ARG A 248 0.17 7.11 13.15
CA ARG A 248 0.61 7.23 14.52
C ARG A 248 1.14 8.63 14.73
N VAL A 249 0.39 9.48 15.41
CA VAL A 249 0.66 10.92 15.48
C VAL A 249 0.67 11.41 16.93
N ALA A 250 1.35 12.52 17.17
CA ALA A 250 1.30 13.22 18.45
C ALA A 250 -0.04 13.96 18.62
N GLU A 251 -0.41 14.28 19.85
CA GLU A 251 -1.66 15.02 20.15
C GLU A 251 -1.75 16.34 19.40
N THR A 252 -0.62 17.02 19.23
CA THR A 252 -0.55 18.33 18.53
C THR A 252 -0.89 18.26 17.04
N GLU A 253 -0.89 17.06 16.46
CA GLU A 253 -1.21 16.81 15.06
C GLU A 253 -2.67 16.35 14.87
N THR A 254 -3.41 16.21 15.97
CA THR A 254 -4.80 15.77 15.93
C THR A 254 -5.76 16.93 15.79
N LEU A 255 -6.91 16.66 15.16
CA LEU A 255 -8.04 17.55 14.98
C LEU A 255 -9.24 17.01 15.77
N ASN A 256 -10.10 17.92 16.25
CA ASN A 256 -11.40 17.57 16.82
C ASN A 256 -12.48 17.48 15.72
N GLU A 257 -13.72 17.10 16.11
CA GLU A 257 -14.84 16.98 15.19
C GLU A 257 -15.16 18.29 14.47
N THR A 258 -15.14 19.44 15.17
CA THR A 258 -15.44 20.74 14.56
C THR A 258 -14.39 21.13 13.51
N GLU A 259 -13.15 20.80 13.73
CA GLU A 259 -12.04 21.09 12.81
C GLU A 259 -12.08 20.19 11.60
N ILE A 260 -12.30 18.88 11.79
CA ILE A 260 -12.31 17.91 10.67
C ILE A 260 -13.47 18.16 9.70
N ARG A 261 -14.62 18.61 10.20
CA ARG A 261 -15.80 18.95 9.36
C ARG A 261 -15.53 20.08 8.36
N ARG A 262 -14.43 20.82 8.49
CA ARG A 262 -14.00 21.86 7.54
C ARG A 262 -13.17 21.32 6.38
N ILE A 263 -12.82 20.05 6.41
CA ILE A 263 -12.04 19.43 5.35
C ILE A 263 -12.98 19.04 4.20
N ASP A 264 -12.70 19.58 3.03
CA ASP A 264 -13.52 19.36 1.83
C ASP A 264 -13.19 18.03 1.15
N GLN A 265 -11.90 17.63 1.14
CA GLN A 265 -11.44 16.41 0.47
C GLN A 265 -10.17 15.87 1.12
N GLY A 266 -10.04 14.52 1.21
CA GLY A 266 -8.81 13.87 1.64
C GLY A 266 -9.03 12.49 2.24
N LEU A 267 -7.94 11.85 2.65
CA LEU A 267 -7.97 10.69 3.52
C LEU A 267 -7.74 11.14 4.96
N ILE A 268 -8.63 10.74 5.83
CA ILE A 268 -8.66 11.14 7.23
C ILE A 268 -8.53 9.89 8.11
N ALA A 269 -7.55 9.88 8.99
CA ALA A 269 -7.43 8.88 10.04
C ALA A 269 -8.34 9.23 11.21
N VAL A 270 -9.14 8.28 11.68
CA VAL A 270 -9.84 8.33 12.97
C VAL A 270 -8.93 7.69 14.00
N LEU A 271 -8.70 8.37 15.10
CA LEU A 271 -7.62 8.06 16.03
C LEU A 271 -8.12 7.77 17.44
N GLU A 272 -7.41 6.88 18.12
CA GLU A 272 -7.57 6.55 19.54
C GLU A 272 -6.22 6.70 20.24
N LEU A 273 -6.23 7.25 21.46
CA LEU A 273 -5.02 7.37 22.29
C LEU A 273 -4.59 6.00 22.80
N ARG A 274 -3.31 5.67 22.63
CA ARG A 274 -2.73 4.40 23.08
C ARG A 274 -1.80 4.60 24.28
N PRO A 275 -1.47 3.52 25.00
CA PRO A 275 -0.60 3.59 26.18
C PRO A 275 0.82 4.11 25.93
N ASP A 276 1.27 4.14 24.67
CA ASP A 276 2.56 4.73 24.26
C ASP A 276 2.51 6.27 24.19
N GLY A 277 1.36 6.89 24.48
CA GLY A 277 1.17 8.33 24.46
C GLY A 277 0.92 8.92 23.08
N PHE A 278 0.78 8.08 22.04
CA PHE A 278 0.46 8.51 20.69
C PHE A 278 -0.97 8.16 20.31
N TRP A 279 -1.48 8.90 19.36
CA TRP A 279 -2.79 8.66 18.74
C TRP A 279 -2.62 7.74 17.55
N HIS A 280 -3.28 6.57 17.59
CA HIS A 280 -3.19 5.54 16.57
C HIS A 280 -4.47 5.46 15.75
N GLU A 281 -4.33 5.23 14.46
CA GLU A 281 -5.45 5.06 13.55
C GLU A 281 -6.22 3.77 13.86
N ILE A 282 -7.54 3.93 13.96
CA ILE A 282 -8.49 2.83 14.18
C ILE A 282 -9.49 2.68 13.04
N GLU A 283 -9.62 3.70 12.21
CA GLU A 283 -10.48 3.71 11.02
C GLU A 283 -9.94 4.77 10.05
N ARG A 284 -10.23 4.63 8.77
CA ARG A 284 -9.89 5.62 7.76
C ARG A 284 -11.12 6.06 7.00
N ILE A 285 -11.26 7.35 6.78
CA ILE A 285 -12.35 7.97 6.02
C ILE A 285 -11.77 8.50 4.70
N MET A 286 -12.46 8.26 3.60
CA MET A 286 -12.27 8.98 2.34
C MET A 286 -13.39 10.01 2.21
N LYS A 287 -13.05 11.29 2.38
CA LYS A 287 -13.93 12.41 2.07
C LYS A 287 -13.69 12.78 0.61
N ALA A 288 -14.67 12.50 -0.23
CA ALA A 288 -14.69 12.91 -1.63
C ALA A 288 -15.47 14.24 -1.81
N VAL A 289 -15.29 14.90 -2.95
CA VAL A 289 -16.03 16.09 -3.34
C VAL A 289 -17.36 15.68 -3.97
#